data_e53fca6da5e7ba5abfdb3006d26d208f
#
_entry.id   e53fca6da5e7ba5abfdb3006d26d208f
#
_cell.length_a   1.000
_cell.length_b   1.000
_cell.length_c   1.000
_cell.angle_alpha   90.00
_cell.angle_beta   90.00
_cell.angle_gamma   90.00
#
_symmetry.space_group_name_H-M   'P 1'
#
loop_
_entity.id
_entity.type
_entity.pdbx_description
1 polymer ?
#
loop_
_entity_poly.entity_id
_entity_poly.type
_entity_poly.pdbx_seq_one_letter_code
_entity_poly.pdbx_strand_id
1 'polypeptide(L)'
;SGGVGAAPMAGGRKSALVFGFFAAKEKELAFIRKQYLRRGFDDVVVEPSLIASLARPSGWYRVFKENARRGADHHLARHFDVVHCMSGGFLHLYLTRGAGVPLTCDTLLLDSTPILPKPAAFVTFARQFIRDLGAGRLVDLFPRVLHLSIVRARWSLTALRLRLQHRLLRWSSGEKLGHLTAWLRMSSAAAISGGALTSFDEISKHAERTIFASSPRADPPKRTVFLHNPDDPYLSHDDVLATLDAARALGMPTHVREVPTNHVQTIFRDPKTVMAALAEAEAL
;
A
#
# COMPACT_ATOMS: atom_id res chain seq x y z
N SER A 1 50.54 -28.06 10.42
CA SER A 1 49.53 -27.61 9.45
C SER A 1 48.14 -27.61 10.12
N GLY A 2 47.86 -26.51 10.76
CA GLY A 2 46.55 -26.28 11.40
C GLY A 2 45.64 -25.59 10.41
N GLY A 3 44.59 -26.31 9.93
CA GLY A 3 43.51 -25.73 9.16
C GLY A 3 42.68 -24.82 10.05
N VAL A 4 42.78 -23.54 9.83
CA VAL A 4 41.84 -22.54 10.38
C VAL A 4 40.51 -22.75 9.68
N GLY A 5 39.62 -23.44 10.36
CA GLY A 5 38.22 -23.53 9.93
C GLY A 5 37.62 -22.13 9.89
N ALA A 6 37.30 -21.64 8.70
CA ALA A 6 36.53 -20.42 8.53
C ALA A 6 35.23 -20.60 9.31
N ALA A 7 35.03 -19.78 10.34
CA ALA A 7 33.77 -19.69 11.04
C ALA A 7 32.68 -19.34 10.00
N PRO A 8 31.48 -19.96 10.03
CA PRO A 8 30.41 -19.61 9.15
C PRO A 8 30.09 -18.11 9.41
N MET A 9 30.18 -17.32 8.37
CA MET A 9 29.73 -15.94 8.38
C MET A 9 28.32 -15.97 8.96
N ALA A 10 28.11 -15.25 10.05
CA ALA A 10 26.80 -15.12 10.68
C ALA A 10 25.84 -14.50 9.66
N GLY A 11 25.14 -15.33 8.90
CA GLY A 11 24.05 -14.93 8.04
C GLY A 11 23.01 -14.27 8.93
N GLY A 12 22.85 -12.94 8.79
CA GLY A 12 21.85 -12.20 9.52
C GLY A 12 20.47 -12.86 9.33
N ARG A 13 19.67 -12.89 10.38
CA ARG A 13 18.31 -13.42 10.31
C ARG A 13 17.52 -12.64 9.26
N LYS A 14 17.00 -13.34 8.23
CA LYS A 14 16.16 -12.73 7.19
C LYS A 14 14.77 -12.43 7.74
N SER A 15 14.28 -11.23 7.48
CA SER A 15 13.00 -10.74 7.98
C SER A 15 12.06 -10.27 6.86
N ALA A 16 10.78 -10.59 6.98
CA ALA A 16 9.77 -10.16 6.02
C ALA A 16 8.54 -9.58 6.73
N LEU A 17 8.02 -8.49 6.17
CA LEU A 17 6.73 -7.93 6.51
C LEU A 17 5.79 -8.08 5.32
N VAL A 18 4.61 -8.64 5.55
CA VAL A 18 3.59 -8.79 4.52
C VAL A 18 2.36 -8.00 4.92
N PHE A 19 1.97 -7.03 4.11
CA PHE A 19 0.66 -6.39 4.17
C PHE A 19 -0.32 -7.17 3.29
N GLY A 20 -1.27 -7.85 3.93
CA GLY A 20 -2.22 -8.73 3.26
C GLY A 20 -3.21 -7.99 2.35
N PHE A 21 -3.92 -8.76 1.55
CA PHE A 21 -4.93 -8.27 0.61
C PHE A 21 -6.32 -8.14 1.24
N PHE A 22 -7.24 -7.50 0.51
CA PHE A 22 -8.64 -7.31 0.95
C PHE A 22 -9.33 -8.64 1.25
N ALA A 23 -10.02 -8.69 2.40
CA ALA A 23 -10.76 -9.85 2.87
C ALA A 23 -9.93 -11.14 3.04
N ALA A 24 -8.58 -11.04 3.13
CA ALA A 24 -7.73 -12.18 3.44
C ALA A 24 -8.16 -12.83 4.75
N LYS A 25 -8.37 -14.13 4.71
CA LYS A 25 -8.73 -14.93 5.88
C LYS A 25 -7.47 -15.30 6.65
N GLU A 26 -7.61 -15.56 7.94
CA GLU A 26 -6.49 -15.93 8.81
C GLU A 26 -5.69 -17.13 8.26
N LYS A 27 -6.37 -18.13 7.70
CA LYS A 27 -5.72 -19.28 7.05
C LYS A 27 -4.86 -18.90 5.84
N GLU A 28 -5.25 -17.86 5.09
CA GLU A 28 -4.51 -17.37 3.94
C GLU A 28 -3.28 -16.60 4.40
N LEU A 29 -3.41 -15.77 5.43
CA LEU A 29 -2.29 -15.05 6.04
C LEU A 29 -1.29 -16.03 6.67
N ALA A 30 -1.76 -17.08 7.36
CA ALA A 30 -0.93 -18.15 7.89
C ALA A 30 -0.20 -18.93 6.78
N PHE A 31 -0.87 -19.18 5.63
CA PHE A 31 -0.24 -19.81 4.48
C PHE A 31 0.89 -18.95 3.93
N ILE A 32 0.66 -17.65 3.73
CA ILE A 32 1.68 -16.70 3.24
C ILE A 32 2.89 -16.72 4.17
N ARG A 33 2.68 -16.59 5.48
CA ARG A 33 3.73 -16.66 6.49
C ARG A 33 4.55 -17.94 6.35
N LYS A 34 3.89 -19.08 6.17
CA LYS A 34 4.55 -20.38 6.00
C LYS A 34 5.41 -20.44 4.73
N GLN A 35 5.02 -19.76 3.64
CA GLN A 35 5.83 -19.73 2.42
C GLN A 35 7.15 -18.98 2.65
N TYR A 36 7.13 -17.85 3.33
CA TYR A 36 8.33 -17.09 3.68
C TYR A 36 9.25 -17.90 4.62
N LEU A 37 8.70 -18.48 5.68
CA LEU A 37 9.48 -19.35 6.61
C LEU A 37 10.15 -20.53 5.89
N ARG A 38 9.45 -21.17 4.95
CA ARG A 38 10.00 -22.28 4.14
C ARG A 38 11.14 -21.85 3.22
N ARG A 39 11.29 -20.56 2.96
CA ARG A 39 12.32 -19.97 2.10
C ARG A 39 13.46 -19.34 2.88
N GLY A 40 13.54 -19.63 4.18
CA GLY A 40 14.65 -19.23 5.03
C GLY A 40 14.52 -17.83 5.64
N PHE A 41 13.30 -17.24 5.63
CA PHE A 41 13.03 -16.07 6.46
C PHE A 41 12.77 -16.54 7.89
N ASP A 42 13.49 -15.95 8.85
CA ASP A 42 13.42 -16.35 10.26
C ASP A 42 12.34 -15.58 11.02
N ASP A 43 12.11 -14.34 10.62
CA ASP A 43 11.13 -13.44 11.22
C ASP A 43 10.15 -12.94 10.17
N VAL A 44 8.90 -13.38 10.28
CA VAL A 44 7.84 -13.04 9.32
C VAL A 44 6.65 -12.45 10.05
N VAL A 45 6.42 -11.16 9.82
CA VAL A 45 5.24 -10.42 10.29
C VAL A 45 4.22 -10.36 9.16
N VAL A 46 2.98 -10.71 9.45
CA VAL A 46 1.88 -10.59 8.48
C VAL A 46 0.77 -9.73 9.08
N GLU A 47 0.58 -8.56 8.47
CA GLU A 47 -0.46 -7.61 8.85
C GLU A 47 -1.72 -7.86 8.01
N PRO A 48 -2.88 -8.03 8.63
CA PRO A 48 -4.14 -8.16 7.90
C PRO A 48 -4.47 -6.86 7.15
N SER A 49 -5.20 -6.99 6.05
CA SER A 49 -5.67 -5.81 5.33
C SER A 49 -6.66 -5.00 6.19
N LEU A 50 -6.36 -3.73 6.35
CA LEU A 50 -7.21 -2.77 7.06
C LEU A 50 -8.35 -2.21 6.20
N ILE A 51 -8.60 -2.74 5.01
CA ILE A 51 -9.51 -2.13 4.03
C ILE A 51 -10.94 -1.95 4.58
N ALA A 52 -11.45 -2.83 5.44
CA ALA A 52 -12.73 -2.57 6.09
C ALA A 52 -12.72 -1.26 6.90
N SER A 53 -11.58 -0.94 7.53
CA SER A 53 -11.34 0.35 8.18
C SER A 53 -10.99 1.45 7.18
N LEU A 54 -10.42 1.11 6.04
CA LEU A 54 -9.92 2.03 5.01
C LEU A 54 -10.97 2.40 3.97
N ALA A 55 -12.07 1.66 3.88
CA ALA A 55 -13.20 1.99 3.01
C ALA A 55 -13.88 3.32 3.38
N ARG A 56 -13.59 3.86 4.56
CA ARG A 56 -14.12 5.15 5.04
C ARG A 56 -12.96 6.12 5.31
N PRO A 57 -13.07 7.38 4.90
CA PRO A 57 -12.04 8.41 5.20
C PRO A 57 -11.67 8.50 6.68
N SER A 58 -12.65 8.36 7.59
CA SER A 58 -12.42 8.33 9.04
C SER A 58 -11.56 7.13 9.50
N GLY A 59 -11.59 6.02 8.76
CA GLY A 59 -10.74 4.86 9.03
C GLY A 59 -9.27 5.13 8.71
N TRP A 60 -8.97 5.79 7.60
CA TRP A 60 -7.61 6.20 7.24
C TRP A 60 -7.01 7.11 8.31
N TYR A 61 -7.76 8.12 8.72
CA TYR A 61 -7.31 9.01 9.76
C TYR A 61 -7.04 8.31 11.08
N ARG A 62 -7.92 7.38 11.47
CA ARG A 62 -7.74 6.61 12.70
C ARG A 62 -6.46 5.79 12.67
N VAL A 63 -6.21 5.07 11.57
CA VAL A 63 -4.98 4.28 11.38
C VAL A 63 -3.76 5.20 11.38
N PHE A 64 -3.79 6.28 10.62
CA PHE A 64 -2.72 7.26 10.59
C PHE A 64 -2.42 7.84 11.98
N LYS A 65 -3.47 8.28 12.70
CA LYS A 65 -3.31 8.85 14.05
C LYS A 65 -2.75 7.84 15.05
N GLU A 66 -3.20 6.59 14.98
CA GLU A 66 -2.67 5.53 15.85
C GLU A 66 -1.21 5.23 15.54
N ASN A 67 -0.85 5.13 14.27
CA ASN A 67 0.54 4.96 13.85
C ASN A 67 1.41 6.14 14.28
N ALA A 68 0.93 7.38 14.11
CA ALA A 68 1.65 8.58 14.52
C ALA A 68 1.84 8.65 16.05
N ARG A 69 0.84 8.20 16.82
CA ARG A 69 0.92 8.15 18.28
C ARG A 69 1.97 7.15 18.78
N ARG A 70 2.11 6.03 18.10
CA ARG A 70 3.11 5.00 18.43
C ARG A 70 4.49 5.39 17.92
N GLY A 71 4.59 5.99 16.73
CA GLY A 71 5.86 6.44 16.17
C GLY A 71 6.94 5.35 16.19
N ALA A 72 8.03 5.59 16.91
CA ALA A 72 9.13 4.64 17.07
C ALA A 72 8.77 3.40 17.92
N ASP A 73 7.76 3.49 18.78
CA ASP A 73 7.27 2.35 19.57
C ASP A 73 6.29 1.45 18.78
N HIS A 74 6.07 1.75 17.51
CA HIS A 74 5.25 0.91 16.66
C HIS A 74 5.99 -0.40 16.38
N HIS A 75 5.30 -1.55 16.45
CA HIS A 75 5.90 -2.87 16.22
C HIS A 75 6.51 -3.05 14.80
N LEU A 76 6.11 -2.20 13.84
CA LEU A 76 6.69 -2.13 12.51
C LEU A 76 7.83 -1.09 12.38
N ALA A 77 8.20 -0.39 13.46
CA ALA A 77 9.25 0.64 13.47
C ALA A 77 10.64 -0.02 13.46
N ARG A 78 10.96 -0.72 12.38
CA ARG A 78 12.23 -1.41 12.19
C ARG A 78 12.53 -1.65 10.71
N HIS A 79 13.71 -2.16 10.45
CA HIS A 79 14.11 -2.62 9.14
C HIS A 79 13.62 -4.04 8.87
N PHE A 80 13.21 -4.31 7.62
CA PHE A 80 12.90 -5.64 7.08
C PHE A 80 13.71 -5.86 5.80
N ASP A 81 14.17 -7.09 5.54
CA ASP A 81 14.80 -7.41 4.25
C ASP A 81 13.78 -7.31 3.12
N VAL A 82 12.54 -7.72 3.37
CA VAL A 82 11.44 -7.64 2.40
C VAL A 82 10.18 -7.04 3.04
N VAL A 83 9.57 -6.07 2.36
CA VAL A 83 8.19 -5.65 2.60
C VAL A 83 7.35 -6.04 1.40
N HIS A 84 6.37 -6.92 1.59
CA HIS A 84 5.46 -7.40 0.55
C HIS A 84 4.09 -6.76 0.71
N CYS A 85 3.68 -5.94 -0.24
CA CYS A 85 2.36 -5.35 -0.29
C CYS A 85 1.50 -6.11 -1.30
N MET A 86 0.41 -6.70 -0.85
CA MET A 86 -0.56 -7.42 -1.68
C MET A 86 -1.80 -6.55 -1.87
N SER A 87 -2.15 -6.24 -3.13
CA SER A 87 -3.34 -5.43 -3.45
C SER A 87 -3.39 -4.12 -2.65
N GLY A 88 -4.41 -3.91 -1.83
CA GLY A 88 -4.55 -2.74 -0.97
C GLY A 88 -3.52 -2.61 0.16
N GLY A 89 -2.60 -3.56 0.31
CA GLY A 89 -1.53 -3.51 1.31
C GLY A 89 -0.61 -2.31 1.17
N PHE A 90 -0.48 -1.78 -0.04
CA PHE A 90 0.28 -0.54 -0.28
C PHE A 90 -0.29 0.66 0.49
N LEU A 91 -1.61 0.76 0.59
CA LEU A 91 -2.23 1.82 1.36
C LEU A 91 -1.86 1.71 2.86
N HIS A 92 -1.76 0.50 3.38
CA HIS A 92 -1.33 0.27 4.76
C HIS A 92 0.12 0.73 4.96
N LEU A 93 1.04 0.37 4.04
CA LEU A 93 2.41 0.85 4.04
C LEU A 93 2.47 2.39 3.99
N TYR A 94 1.70 3.00 3.09
CA TYR A 94 1.63 4.46 2.95
C TYR A 94 1.19 5.14 4.25
N LEU A 95 0.12 4.65 4.90
CA LEU A 95 -0.37 5.21 6.15
C LEU A 95 0.62 5.02 7.29
N THR A 96 1.38 3.94 7.29
CA THR A 96 2.40 3.66 8.31
C THR A 96 3.60 4.59 8.14
N ARG A 97 4.20 4.65 6.96
CA ARG A 97 5.35 5.53 6.69
C ARG A 97 4.97 7.01 6.73
N GLY A 98 3.82 7.38 6.16
CA GLY A 98 3.31 8.75 6.18
C GLY A 98 3.02 9.28 7.58
N ALA A 99 2.69 8.41 8.52
CA ALA A 99 2.55 8.73 9.94
C ALA A 99 3.91 8.92 10.66
N GLY A 100 5.03 8.66 9.97
CA GLY A 100 6.37 8.81 10.49
C GLY A 100 6.87 7.61 11.30
N VAL A 101 6.26 6.44 11.14
CA VAL A 101 6.83 5.18 11.64
C VAL A 101 8.09 4.88 10.83
N PRO A 102 9.27 4.65 11.46
CA PRO A 102 10.53 4.39 10.77
C PRO A 102 10.59 2.94 10.25
N LEU A 103 9.67 2.63 9.32
CA LEU A 103 9.62 1.37 8.61
C LEU A 103 10.47 1.45 7.35
N THR A 104 11.54 0.66 7.28
CA THR A 104 12.46 0.60 6.13
C THR A 104 12.56 -0.83 5.60
N CYS A 105 13.00 -0.99 4.35
CA CYS A 105 13.27 -2.31 3.79
C CYS A 105 14.34 -2.26 2.70
N ASP A 106 14.97 -3.40 2.44
CA ASP A 106 15.84 -3.56 1.29
C ASP A 106 15.02 -3.74 0.01
N THR A 107 14.05 -4.64 0.02
CA THR A 107 13.21 -4.94 -1.13
C THR A 107 11.74 -4.67 -0.83
N LEU A 108 11.10 -3.84 -1.64
CA LEU A 108 9.66 -3.67 -1.66
C LEU A 108 9.06 -4.51 -2.79
N LEU A 109 8.24 -5.49 -2.42
CA LEU A 109 7.50 -6.33 -3.37
C LEU A 109 6.05 -5.84 -3.47
N LEU A 110 5.64 -5.45 -4.65
CA LEU A 110 4.29 -5.01 -4.98
C LEU A 110 3.60 -6.09 -5.82
N ASP A 111 2.70 -6.85 -5.20
CA ASP A 111 1.94 -7.93 -5.86
C ASP A 111 0.52 -7.45 -6.16
N SER A 112 0.22 -7.28 -7.44
CA SER A 112 -1.09 -6.82 -7.90
C SER A 112 -1.52 -5.53 -7.18
N THR A 113 -0.60 -4.58 -7.07
CA THR A 113 -0.77 -3.40 -6.22
C THR A 113 -0.63 -2.13 -7.05
N PRO A 114 -1.69 -1.37 -7.29
CA PRO A 114 -1.57 0.01 -7.74
C PRO A 114 -1.23 0.90 -6.53
N ILE A 115 -0.56 2.02 -6.75
CA ILE A 115 -0.22 2.94 -5.65
C ILE A 115 -1.47 3.40 -4.92
N LEU A 116 -2.32 4.14 -5.55
CA LEU A 116 -3.64 4.46 -5.02
C LEU A 116 -4.62 4.36 -6.18
N PRO A 117 -5.64 3.53 -6.08
CA PRO A 117 -6.57 3.36 -7.18
C PRO A 117 -7.24 4.70 -7.49
N LYS A 118 -7.12 5.14 -8.73
CA LYS A 118 -7.93 6.25 -9.25
C LYS A 118 -9.41 5.93 -9.04
N PRO A 119 -10.32 6.92 -8.95
CA PRO A 119 -11.76 6.66 -8.79
C PRO A 119 -12.32 5.65 -9.79
N ALA A 120 -11.82 5.67 -11.03
CA ALA A 120 -12.19 4.69 -12.07
C ALA A 120 -11.74 3.26 -11.73
N ALA A 121 -10.53 3.08 -11.19
CA ALA A 121 -10.03 1.78 -10.77
C ALA A 121 -10.83 1.22 -9.59
N PHE A 122 -11.27 2.06 -8.67
CA PHE A 122 -12.13 1.65 -7.56
C PHE A 122 -13.51 1.13 -8.06
N VAL A 123 -14.05 1.74 -9.10
CA VAL A 123 -15.29 1.26 -9.75
C VAL A 123 -15.07 -0.09 -10.42
N THR A 124 -13.95 -0.27 -11.13
CA THR A 124 -13.57 -1.53 -11.75
C THR A 124 -13.43 -2.64 -10.71
N PHE A 125 -12.69 -2.37 -9.63
CA PHE A 125 -12.56 -3.28 -8.49
C PHE A 125 -13.92 -3.65 -7.89
N ALA A 126 -14.74 -2.67 -7.53
CA ALA A 126 -16.04 -2.93 -6.92
C ALA A 126 -16.96 -3.76 -7.84
N ARG A 127 -16.94 -3.48 -9.14
CA ARG A 127 -17.71 -4.21 -10.14
C ARG A 127 -17.27 -5.66 -10.21
N GLN A 128 -15.97 -5.93 -10.31
CA GLN A 128 -15.46 -7.29 -10.37
C GLN A 128 -15.74 -8.05 -9.08
N PHE A 129 -15.54 -7.40 -7.94
CA PHE A 129 -15.85 -7.98 -6.62
C PHE A 129 -17.33 -8.40 -6.49
N ILE A 130 -18.26 -7.55 -6.96
CA ILE A 130 -19.69 -7.88 -6.96
C ILE A 130 -20.00 -9.04 -7.93
N ARG A 131 -19.33 -9.11 -9.07
CA ARG A 131 -19.45 -10.25 -10.02
C ARG A 131 -19.02 -11.55 -9.36
N ASP A 132 -17.89 -11.54 -8.67
CA ASP A 132 -17.33 -12.72 -8.01
C ASP A 132 -18.19 -13.18 -6.82
N LEU A 133 -18.98 -12.28 -6.23
CA LEU A 133 -20.02 -12.64 -5.26
C LEU A 133 -21.28 -13.26 -5.88
N GLY A 134 -21.30 -13.49 -7.19
CA GLY A 134 -22.45 -14.06 -7.90
C GLY A 134 -23.58 -13.07 -8.18
N ALA A 135 -23.42 -11.80 -7.82
CA ALA A 135 -24.42 -10.74 -8.06
C ALA A 135 -24.22 -10.00 -9.41
N GLY A 136 -23.42 -10.56 -10.33
CA GLY A 136 -23.00 -9.92 -11.56
C GLY A 136 -24.14 -9.40 -12.44
N ARG A 137 -25.26 -10.11 -12.51
CA ARG A 137 -26.44 -9.68 -13.27
C ARG A 137 -27.04 -8.36 -12.77
N LEU A 138 -26.95 -8.09 -11.46
CA LEU A 138 -27.43 -6.84 -10.86
C LEU A 138 -26.51 -5.66 -11.21
N VAL A 139 -25.21 -5.90 -11.36
CA VAL A 139 -24.22 -4.85 -11.68
C VAL A 139 -24.32 -4.42 -13.14
N ASP A 140 -24.64 -5.34 -14.03
CA ASP A 140 -24.79 -5.03 -15.46
C ASP A 140 -26.09 -4.25 -15.75
N LEU A 141 -27.08 -4.32 -14.85
CA LEU A 141 -28.32 -3.53 -14.91
C LEU A 141 -28.11 -2.06 -14.50
N PHE A 142 -27.06 -1.74 -13.72
CA PHE A 142 -26.78 -0.35 -13.35
C PHE A 142 -25.98 0.33 -14.47
N PRO A 143 -26.52 1.43 -15.05
CA PRO A 143 -25.80 2.18 -16.08
C PRO A 143 -24.41 2.58 -15.56
N ARG A 144 -23.37 2.31 -16.34
CA ARG A 144 -21.97 2.70 -16.02
C ARG A 144 -21.86 4.18 -15.59
N VAL A 145 -22.70 5.03 -16.18
CA VAL A 145 -22.75 6.46 -15.91
C VAL A 145 -23.22 6.78 -14.50
N LEU A 146 -24.19 6.08 -13.94
CA LEU A 146 -24.71 6.36 -12.60
C LEU A 146 -23.67 6.02 -11.52
N HIS A 147 -22.97 4.89 -11.65
CA HIS A 147 -21.89 4.50 -10.73
C HIS A 147 -20.71 5.49 -10.76
N LEU A 148 -20.24 5.83 -11.97
CA LEU A 148 -19.18 6.82 -12.14
C LEU A 148 -19.59 8.19 -11.61
N SER A 149 -20.83 8.59 -11.84
CA SER A 149 -21.35 9.88 -11.34
C SER A 149 -21.45 9.92 -9.82
N ILE A 150 -21.91 8.85 -9.17
CA ILE A 150 -22.01 8.79 -7.71
C ILE A 150 -20.59 8.78 -7.08
N VAL A 151 -19.67 7.97 -7.59
CA VAL A 151 -18.29 7.95 -7.10
C VAL A 151 -17.63 9.30 -7.33
N ARG A 152 -17.76 9.86 -8.54
CA ARG A 152 -17.22 11.18 -8.89
C ARG A 152 -17.82 12.29 -8.04
N ALA A 153 -19.14 12.27 -7.79
CA ALA A 153 -19.82 13.22 -6.91
C ALA A 153 -19.34 13.11 -5.46
N ARG A 154 -19.20 11.91 -4.92
CA ARG A 154 -18.64 11.71 -3.56
C ARG A 154 -17.20 12.23 -3.45
N TRP A 155 -16.35 11.97 -4.43
CA TRP A 155 -14.98 12.46 -4.44
C TRP A 155 -14.93 13.99 -4.65
N SER A 156 -15.78 14.54 -5.53
CA SER A 156 -15.89 16.00 -5.73
C SER A 156 -16.39 16.70 -4.48
N LEU A 157 -17.37 16.13 -3.78
CA LEU A 157 -17.86 16.65 -2.50
C LEU A 157 -16.79 16.56 -1.42
N THR A 158 -16.01 15.47 -1.39
CA THR A 158 -14.90 15.32 -0.46
C THR A 158 -13.81 16.36 -0.78
N ALA A 159 -13.43 16.52 -2.03
CA ALA A 159 -12.47 17.54 -2.46
C ALA A 159 -12.96 18.97 -2.18
N LEU A 160 -14.23 19.27 -2.44
CA LEU A 160 -14.84 20.54 -2.10
C LEU A 160 -14.83 20.79 -0.59
N ARG A 161 -15.21 19.78 0.19
CA ARG A 161 -15.16 19.83 1.65
C ARG A 161 -13.74 20.10 2.15
N LEU A 162 -12.74 19.44 1.57
CA LEU A 162 -11.32 19.64 1.88
C LEU A 162 -10.87 21.07 1.55
N ARG A 163 -11.26 21.60 0.37
CA ARG A 163 -10.95 22.99 -0.02
C ARG A 163 -11.60 24.02 0.91
N LEU A 164 -12.85 23.81 1.29
CA LEU A 164 -13.55 24.69 2.24
C LEU A 164 -12.89 24.61 3.62
N GLN A 165 -12.54 23.44 4.07
CA GLN A 165 -11.81 23.24 5.33
C GLN A 165 -10.45 23.94 5.33
N HIS A 166 -9.71 23.83 4.24
CA HIS A 166 -8.41 24.50 4.10
C HIS A 166 -8.55 26.04 4.09
N ARG A 167 -9.59 26.57 3.45
CA ARG A 167 -9.90 28.02 3.49
C ARG A 167 -10.29 28.49 4.90
N LEU A 168 -11.14 27.73 5.58
CA LEU A 168 -11.55 28.02 6.96
C LEU A 168 -10.38 27.95 7.93
N LEU A 169 -9.46 26.98 7.74
CA LEU A 169 -8.23 26.86 8.54
C LEU A 169 -7.25 28.02 8.35
N ARG A 170 -7.13 28.55 7.13
CA ARG A 170 -6.31 29.75 6.87
C ARG A 170 -6.92 31.01 7.49
N TRP A 171 -8.23 31.03 7.68
CA TRP A 171 -8.93 32.20 8.21
C TRP A 171 -8.99 32.22 9.74
N SER A 172 -8.80 31.06 10.39
CA SER A 172 -8.89 30.92 11.84
C SER A 172 -7.50 30.74 12.47
N SER A 173 -6.84 31.83 12.80
CA SER A 173 -5.59 31.84 13.56
C SER A 173 -5.78 31.72 15.09
N GLY A 174 -6.93 31.25 15.58
CA GLY A 174 -7.25 31.18 17.00
C GLY A 174 -7.35 29.75 17.54
N GLU A 175 -6.71 29.49 18.70
CA GLU A 175 -6.65 28.19 19.39
C GLU A 175 -7.99 27.55 19.72
N LYS A 176 -9.07 28.32 19.81
CA LYS A 176 -10.43 27.82 20.13
C LYS A 176 -11.08 26.99 19.01
N LEU A 177 -10.60 27.09 17.79
CA LEU A 177 -11.00 26.22 16.66
C LEU A 177 -10.18 24.94 16.55
N GLY A 178 -9.19 24.71 17.40
CA GLY A 178 -8.28 23.57 17.33
C GLY A 178 -9.01 22.22 17.35
N HIS A 179 -10.06 22.07 18.14
CA HIS A 179 -10.86 20.83 18.20
C HIS A 179 -11.76 20.64 16.98
N LEU A 180 -12.40 21.71 16.50
CA LEU A 180 -13.21 21.67 15.29
C LEU A 180 -12.33 21.44 14.04
N THR A 181 -11.16 22.05 14.01
CA THR A 181 -10.16 21.89 12.94
C THR A 181 -9.50 20.51 12.98
N ALA A 182 -9.26 19.93 14.16
CA ALA A 182 -8.80 18.54 14.28
C ALA A 182 -9.87 17.57 13.75
N TRP A 183 -11.14 17.80 14.09
CA TRP A 183 -12.26 17.00 13.57
C TRP A 183 -12.44 17.19 12.05
N LEU A 184 -12.25 18.38 11.53
CA LEU A 184 -12.33 18.73 10.11
C LEU A 184 -11.08 18.25 9.31
N ARG A 185 -9.89 18.21 9.92
CA ARG A 185 -8.68 17.56 9.39
C ARG A 185 -8.80 16.04 9.25
N MET A 186 -9.87 15.47 9.75
CA MET A 186 -10.16 14.03 9.79
C MET A 186 -10.56 13.43 8.44
N SER A 187 -10.59 14.15 7.35
CA SER A 187 -10.65 13.56 6.03
C SER A 187 -9.22 13.27 5.56
N SER A 188 -8.93 12.06 5.61
CA SER A 188 -7.78 11.21 5.31
C SER A 188 -6.50 11.84 4.71
N ALA A 189 -6.57 12.37 3.53
CA ALA A 189 -5.39 12.85 2.81
C ALA A 189 -4.91 14.21 3.34
N ALA A 190 -5.83 15.09 3.74
CA ALA A 190 -5.48 16.37 4.33
C ALA A 190 -4.80 16.21 5.69
N ALA A 191 -5.18 15.19 6.47
CA ALA A 191 -4.53 14.89 7.74
C ALA A 191 -3.10 14.36 7.54
N ILE A 192 -2.90 13.52 6.53
CA ILE A 192 -1.61 12.93 6.19
C ILE A 192 -0.65 13.97 5.62
N SER A 193 -1.15 14.93 4.85
CA SER A 193 -0.36 15.97 4.17
C SER A 193 -0.33 17.33 4.89
N GLY A 194 -0.87 17.42 6.09
CA GLY A 194 -0.99 18.70 6.78
C GLY A 194 -1.98 19.68 6.14
N GLY A 195 -2.90 19.20 5.33
CA GLY A 195 -3.93 20.01 4.67
C GLY A 195 -3.57 20.53 3.28
N ALA A 196 -2.39 20.14 2.74
CA ALA A 196 -1.91 20.65 1.46
C ALA A 196 -2.51 19.97 0.24
N LEU A 197 -2.94 18.70 0.34
CA LEU A 197 -3.41 17.92 -0.79
C LEU A 197 -4.92 18.09 -1.02
N THR A 198 -5.29 18.51 -2.22
CA THR A 198 -6.67 18.85 -2.58
C THR A 198 -7.23 18.01 -3.72
N SER A 199 -6.38 17.25 -4.43
CA SER A 199 -6.77 16.37 -5.53
C SER A 199 -6.30 14.95 -5.30
N PHE A 200 -6.91 14.02 -6.03
CA PHE A 200 -6.51 12.61 -5.99
C PHE A 200 -5.10 12.41 -6.55
N ASP A 201 -4.75 13.15 -7.59
CA ASP A 201 -3.42 13.10 -8.21
C ASP A 201 -2.32 13.59 -7.24
N GLU A 202 -2.61 14.63 -6.46
CA GLU A 202 -1.69 15.11 -5.42
C GLU A 202 -1.49 14.06 -4.32
N ILE A 203 -2.56 13.36 -3.93
CA ILE A 203 -2.50 12.27 -2.96
C ILE A 203 -1.65 11.11 -3.49
N SER A 204 -1.85 10.74 -4.76
CA SER A 204 -1.07 9.68 -5.42
C SER A 204 0.42 10.04 -5.44
N LYS A 205 0.77 11.23 -5.93
CA LYS A 205 2.15 11.73 -5.94
C LYS A 205 2.77 11.82 -4.54
N HIS A 206 1.99 12.18 -3.54
CA HIS A 206 2.45 12.19 -2.15
C HIS A 206 2.72 10.76 -1.65
N ALA A 207 1.87 9.80 -1.97
CA ALA A 207 2.09 8.40 -1.62
C ALA A 207 3.35 7.84 -2.30
N GLU A 208 3.53 8.12 -3.59
CA GLU A 208 4.73 7.75 -4.35
C GLU A 208 6.00 8.27 -3.68
N ARG A 209 6.05 9.56 -3.36
CA ARG A 209 7.19 10.17 -2.67
C ARG A 209 7.41 9.58 -1.27
N THR A 210 6.34 9.33 -0.53
CA THR A 210 6.43 8.73 0.82
C THR A 210 7.05 7.33 0.78
N ILE A 211 6.84 6.61 -0.33
CA ILE A 211 7.32 5.23 -0.46
C ILE A 211 8.68 5.16 -1.17
N PHE A 212 8.86 5.90 -2.24
CA PHE A 212 10.02 5.78 -3.12
C PHE A 212 11.10 6.86 -2.93
N ALA A 213 10.84 7.91 -2.17
CA ALA A 213 11.84 8.93 -1.88
C ALA A 213 12.31 8.88 -0.42
N SER A 214 13.53 9.37 -0.19
CA SER A 214 14.06 9.56 1.16
C SER A 214 13.20 10.55 1.95
N SER A 215 13.02 10.24 3.21
CA SER A 215 12.36 11.12 4.17
C SER A 215 13.21 11.24 5.44
N PRO A 216 13.02 12.27 6.28
CA PRO A 216 13.77 12.41 7.53
C PRO A 216 13.61 11.24 8.51
N ARG A 217 12.64 10.36 8.28
CA ARG A 217 12.29 9.27 9.21
C ARG A 217 12.42 7.88 8.62
N ALA A 218 12.50 7.75 7.29
CA ALA A 218 12.58 6.45 6.65
C ALA A 218 13.28 6.58 5.30
N ASP A 219 14.27 5.74 5.07
CA ASP A 219 14.90 5.59 3.77
C ASP A 219 13.96 4.87 2.79
N PRO A 220 14.09 5.15 1.48
CA PRO A 220 13.36 4.40 0.47
C PRO A 220 13.83 2.94 0.46
N PRO A 221 13.07 2.02 -0.11
CA PRO A 221 13.58 0.69 -0.39
C PRO A 221 14.81 0.76 -1.31
N LYS A 222 15.76 -0.15 -1.16
CA LYS A 222 16.91 -0.21 -2.07
C LYS A 222 16.49 -0.59 -3.49
N ARG A 223 15.40 -1.38 -3.59
CA ARG A 223 14.82 -1.85 -4.86
C ARG A 223 13.34 -2.15 -4.72
N THR A 224 12.63 -2.18 -5.85
CA THR A 224 11.21 -2.53 -5.90
C THR A 224 10.96 -3.61 -6.94
N VAL A 225 10.20 -4.62 -6.56
CA VAL A 225 9.75 -5.71 -7.43
C VAL A 225 8.26 -5.52 -7.69
N PHE A 226 7.88 -5.55 -8.95
CA PHE A 226 6.47 -5.52 -9.39
C PHE A 226 6.09 -6.89 -9.92
N LEU A 227 5.10 -7.53 -9.28
CA LEU A 227 4.42 -8.71 -9.80
C LEU A 227 3.04 -8.31 -10.24
N HIS A 228 2.71 -8.50 -11.49
CA HIS A 228 1.37 -8.19 -11.99
C HIS A 228 0.96 -9.09 -13.16
N ASN A 229 -0.34 -9.27 -13.32
CA ASN A 229 -0.94 -9.82 -14.51
C ASN A 229 -1.50 -8.67 -15.35
N PRO A 230 -1.10 -8.51 -16.62
CA PRO A 230 -1.68 -7.49 -17.49
C PRO A 230 -3.21 -7.62 -17.65
N ASP A 231 -3.72 -8.84 -17.53
CA ASP A 231 -5.15 -9.17 -17.63
C ASP A 231 -5.85 -9.23 -16.27
N ASP A 232 -5.28 -8.62 -15.22
CA ASP A 232 -5.88 -8.61 -13.89
C ASP A 232 -7.26 -7.92 -13.92
N PRO A 233 -8.36 -8.64 -13.62
CA PRO A 233 -9.70 -8.07 -13.72
C PRO A 233 -10.02 -7.01 -12.65
N TYR A 234 -9.20 -6.91 -11.62
CA TYR A 234 -9.37 -5.99 -10.50
C TYR A 234 -8.56 -4.71 -10.64
N LEU A 235 -7.47 -4.75 -11.42
CA LEU A 235 -6.55 -3.65 -11.60
C LEU A 235 -6.43 -3.23 -13.05
N SER A 236 -6.25 -1.95 -13.27
CA SER A 236 -5.84 -1.46 -14.58
C SER A 236 -4.33 -1.69 -14.75
N HIS A 237 -3.93 -2.30 -15.85
CA HIS A 237 -2.54 -2.42 -16.25
C HIS A 237 -1.85 -1.04 -16.29
N ASP A 238 -2.52 -0.03 -16.82
CA ASP A 238 -2.01 1.34 -16.89
C ASP A 238 -1.70 1.94 -15.52
N ASP A 239 -2.50 1.60 -14.49
CA ASP A 239 -2.25 2.10 -13.13
C ASP A 239 -1.01 1.45 -12.50
N VAL A 240 -0.73 0.18 -12.84
CA VAL A 240 0.51 -0.51 -12.42
C VAL A 240 1.71 0.09 -13.13
N LEU A 241 1.61 0.32 -14.45
CA LEU A 241 2.68 0.96 -15.24
C LEU A 241 2.96 2.38 -14.74
N ALA A 242 1.93 3.17 -14.44
CA ALA A 242 2.11 4.50 -13.87
C ALA A 242 2.86 4.48 -12.53
N THR A 243 2.60 3.45 -11.69
CA THR A 243 3.33 3.25 -10.44
C THR A 243 4.80 2.92 -10.68
N LEU A 244 5.06 2.04 -11.65
CA LEU A 244 6.40 1.65 -12.06
C LEU A 244 7.20 2.87 -12.58
N ASP A 245 6.58 3.68 -13.44
CA ASP A 245 7.21 4.88 -13.99
C ASP A 245 7.50 5.93 -12.91
N ALA A 246 6.61 6.08 -11.92
CA ALA A 246 6.83 6.95 -10.77
C ALA A 246 8.03 6.47 -9.92
N ALA A 247 8.15 5.16 -9.68
CA ALA A 247 9.30 4.60 -8.97
C ALA A 247 10.61 4.85 -9.72
N ARG A 248 10.63 4.60 -11.02
CA ARG A 248 11.80 4.87 -11.92
C ARG A 248 12.18 6.34 -11.95
N ALA A 249 11.19 7.23 -12.06
CA ALA A 249 11.41 8.67 -12.06
C ALA A 249 12.05 9.20 -10.76
N LEU A 250 11.85 8.46 -9.65
CA LEU A 250 12.48 8.73 -8.35
C LEU A 250 13.83 8.00 -8.18
N GLY A 251 14.37 7.40 -9.26
CA GLY A 251 15.66 6.70 -9.24
C GLY A 251 15.63 5.33 -8.58
N MET A 252 14.44 4.75 -8.36
CA MET A 252 14.29 3.44 -7.72
C MET A 252 14.69 2.32 -8.69
N PRO A 253 15.65 1.43 -8.33
CA PRO A 253 15.88 0.20 -9.07
C PRO A 253 14.60 -0.65 -9.07
N THR A 254 14.12 -1.03 -10.25
CA THR A 254 12.85 -1.74 -10.40
C THR A 254 13.03 -3.03 -11.19
N HIS A 255 12.49 -4.11 -10.68
CA HIS A 255 12.32 -5.38 -11.37
C HIS A 255 10.83 -5.62 -11.64
N VAL A 256 10.50 -6.00 -12.86
CA VAL A 256 9.10 -6.26 -13.27
C VAL A 256 8.98 -7.70 -13.71
N ARG A 257 8.01 -8.40 -13.16
CA ARG A 257 7.69 -9.77 -13.57
C ARG A 257 6.21 -9.90 -13.84
N GLU A 258 5.88 -10.18 -15.07
CA GLU A 258 4.52 -10.56 -15.43
C GLU A 258 4.23 -11.99 -14.95
N VAL A 259 3.05 -12.19 -14.41
CA VAL A 259 2.60 -13.46 -13.86
C VAL A 259 1.23 -13.84 -14.46
N PRO A 260 1.01 -15.10 -14.86
CA PRO A 260 -0.25 -15.52 -15.47
C PRO A 260 -1.35 -15.81 -14.42
N THR A 261 -1.13 -15.44 -13.18
CA THR A 261 -2.06 -15.70 -12.08
C THR A 261 -3.03 -14.54 -11.91
N ASN A 262 -4.25 -14.85 -11.46
CA ASN A 262 -5.21 -13.82 -11.09
C ASN A 262 -4.71 -12.96 -9.91
N HIS A 263 -5.44 -11.88 -9.65
CA HIS A 263 -5.17 -10.91 -8.59
C HIS A 263 -4.70 -11.55 -7.28
N VAL A 264 -3.52 -11.15 -6.78
CA VAL A 264 -2.85 -11.63 -5.55
C VAL A 264 -2.73 -13.15 -5.39
N GLN A 265 -2.92 -13.93 -6.44
CA GLN A 265 -2.89 -15.39 -6.35
C GLN A 265 -1.51 -16.00 -6.57
N THR A 266 -0.52 -15.21 -6.97
CA THR A 266 0.82 -15.72 -7.31
C THR A 266 1.43 -16.50 -6.14
N ILE A 267 1.39 -15.94 -4.93
CA ILE A 267 1.96 -16.61 -3.74
C ILE A 267 1.23 -17.92 -3.36
N PHE A 268 -0.04 -18.05 -3.75
CA PHE A 268 -0.84 -19.25 -3.43
C PHE A 268 -0.64 -20.36 -4.46
N ARG A 269 -0.54 -20.00 -5.74
CA ARG A 269 -0.47 -20.95 -6.87
C ARG A 269 0.96 -21.27 -7.26
N ASP A 270 1.82 -20.28 -7.27
CA ASP A 270 3.22 -20.39 -7.64
C ASP A 270 4.13 -19.56 -6.73
N PRO A 271 4.30 -19.96 -5.46
CA PRO A 271 5.19 -19.27 -4.54
C PRO A 271 6.66 -19.27 -4.99
N LYS A 272 7.05 -20.19 -5.89
CA LYS A 272 8.40 -20.21 -6.45
C LYS A 272 8.67 -18.98 -7.31
N THR A 273 7.70 -18.56 -8.10
CA THR A 273 7.79 -17.35 -8.93
C THR A 273 7.98 -16.09 -8.08
N VAL A 274 7.27 -15.96 -6.96
CA VAL A 274 7.45 -14.84 -6.02
C VAL A 274 8.88 -14.82 -5.49
N MET A 275 9.39 -15.96 -5.05
CA MET A 275 10.75 -16.08 -4.48
C MET A 275 11.85 -15.92 -5.53
N ALA A 276 11.61 -16.37 -6.77
CA ALA A 276 12.53 -16.15 -7.87
C ALA A 276 12.63 -14.64 -8.21
N ALA A 277 11.50 -13.94 -8.27
CA ALA A 277 11.49 -12.50 -8.52
C ALA A 277 12.24 -11.70 -7.43
N LEU A 278 12.12 -12.12 -6.17
CA LEU A 278 12.91 -11.53 -5.07
C LEU A 278 14.42 -11.79 -5.25
N ALA A 279 14.80 -13.04 -5.59
CA ALA A 279 16.21 -13.39 -5.79
C ALA A 279 16.84 -12.69 -7.00
N GLU A 280 16.08 -12.57 -8.11
CA GLU A 280 16.50 -11.82 -9.30
C GLU A 280 16.71 -10.33 -8.97
N ALA A 281 15.83 -9.75 -8.16
CA ALA A 281 15.99 -8.39 -7.70
C ALA A 281 17.19 -8.20 -6.77
N GLU A 282 17.52 -9.17 -5.93
CA GLU A 282 18.71 -9.14 -5.06
C GLU A 282 20.02 -9.10 -5.86
N ALA A 283 20.00 -9.55 -7.13
CA ALA A 283 21.15 -9.54 -8.02
C ALA A 283 21.37 -8.21 -8.77
N LEU A 284 20.39 -7.28 -8.72
CA LEU A 284 20.47 -5.94 -9.29
C LEU A 284 21.20 -4.96 -8.34
#